data_879df15f6246f8011cf98f0c6e3ada66
#
_entry.id   879df15f6246f8011cf98f0c6e3ada66
#
_cell.length_a   1.000
_cell.length_b   1.000
_cell.length_c   1.000
_cell.angle_alpha   90.00
_cell.angle_beta   90.00
_cell.angle_gamma   90.00
#
_symmetry.space_group_name_H-M   'P 1'
#
loop_
_entity.id
_entity.type
_entity.pdbx_description
1 polymer ?
#
loop_
_entity_poly.entity_id
_entity_poly.type
_entity_poly.pdbx_seq_one_letter_code
_entity_poly.pdbx_strand_id
1 'polypeptide(L)'
;MLNERASGVLLHISSLPSKYGIGCFDKCAYDFVDFLQAAGQTYWQILPLCPTTIGDSPYQSISTFALNEYFIDLDALCRLELLKKEEFEDIEWFKDKNKVDYSLFYTNRHRVLYKAFDRFRRNIPNDFNLFCKENLSWLGDYSLFCAVKDYFGAEPFYYWNDDIKYREIFAVEEFKEICKDRILYYKMIQYFLFSQWQAIKKYANKRGISIIGDMPIYVANDSADVWANKEIFKLNSELKASELAGCPPDCFSPDGQLWGNPVYDWKKLKKQKYSWWIERLNQSFKIYDIVRIDHFRGFESYYSVKAGSNTARKGLWRKGGGKSFFDALPKEFKNKIIAENLGFLTKEVDELLKYTGFPGMKVLQFSFDSRDDNGKSLPDDFEKNNVVYTGTHDNDTVLGWCNTADKKDVAYAMRYLGAKDKFDLVDKMNECAMNSNANTCILTMQDLLCLGSEARMNTPSTMGENWKWRMSKDDLTSSLANKLLDITKKSGRCVNG
;
A
#
# COMPACT_ATOMS: atom_id res chain seq x y z
N MET A 1 -2.56 8.50 19.37
CA MET A 1 -3.27 7.79 18.30
C MET A 1 -3.23 6.28 18.53
N LEU A 2 -2.12 5.58 18.31
CA LEU A 2 -2.08 4.10 18.40
C LEU A 2 -2.16 3.53 19.84
N ASN A 3 -2.06 4.35 20.87
CA ASN A 3 -2.11 3.93 22.28
C ASN A 3 -3.54 3.94 22.86
N GLU A 4 -4.51 4.40 22.11
CA GLU A 4 -5.90 4.44 22.50
C GLU A 4 -6.67 3.28 21.86
N ARG A 5 -7.72 2.81 22.57
CA ARG A 5 -8.55 1.74 22.07
C ARG A 5 -9.46 2.25 20.97
N ALA A 6 -9.17 1.85 19.72
CA ALA A 6 -9.88 2.34 18.54
C ALA A 6 -9.98 1.27 17.45
N SER A 7 -10.82 1.53 16.45
CA SER A 7 -11.01 0.62 15.32
C SER A 7 -11.03 1.36 13.97
N GLY A 8 -10.91 0.59 12.90
CA GLY A 8 -10.96 1.09 11.54
C GLY A 8 -11.29 0.01 10.52
N VAL A 9 -11.37 0.42 9.26
CA VAL A 9 -11.65 -0.45 8.14
C VAL A 9 -10.51 -0.38 7.12
N LEU A 10 -10.09 -1.56 6.64
CA LEU A 10 -9.19 -1.71 5.51
C LEU A 10 -10.01 -1.75 4.22
N LEU A 11 -9.86 -0.72 3.39
CA LEU A 11 -10.40 -0.66 2.03
C LEU A 11 -9.47 0.20 1.17
N HIS A 12 -8.86 -0.40 0.16
CA HIS A 12 -8.00 0.35 -0.75
C HIS A 12 -8.79 1.28 -1.66
N ILE A 13 -8.16 2.38 -2.09
CA ILE A 13 -8.79 3.36 -3.00
C ILE A 13 -9.29 2.71 -4.29
N SER A 14 -8.51 1.81 -4.91
CA SER A 14 -8.93 1.12 -6.15
C SER A 14 -10.25 0.35 -6.01
N SER A 15 -10.60 -0.06 -4.79
CA SER A 15 -11.81 -0.83 -4.49
C SER A 15 -13.06 0.02 -4.28
N LEU A 16 -12.95 1.34 -4.25
CA LEU A 16 -14.11 2.23 -4.17
C LEU A 16 -14.98 2.13 -5.44
N PRO A 17 -16.31 2.32 -5.34
CA PRO A 17 -17.25 2.14 -6.45
C PRO A 17 -17.32 3.37 -7.36
N SER A 18 -16.20 3.99 -7.69
CA SER A 18 -16.12 5.16 -8.56
C SER A 18 -16.58 4.86 -9.99
N LYS A 19 -17.07 5.87 -10.70
CA LYS A 19 -17.77 5.76 -11.97
C LYS A 19 -16.91 5.20 -13.11
N TYR A 20 -15.62 5.49 -13.11
CA TYR A 20 -14.71 5.22 -14.23
C TYR A 20 -13.78 4.01 -13.99
N GLY A 21 -14.35 2.88 -13.56
CA GLY A 21 -13.73 1.56 -13.58
C GLY A 21 -12.70 1.24 -12.49
N ILE A 22 -12.24 2.23 -11.75
CA ILE A 22 -11.37 2.08 -10.58
C ILE A 22 -11.77 3.13 -9.53
N GLY A 23 -11.60 2.83 -8.26
CA GLY A 23 -11.78 3.82 -7.21
C GLY A 23 -10.83 5.00 -7.39
N CYS A 24 -11.34 6.22 -7.22
CA CYS A 24 -10.63 7.47 -7.45
C CYS A 24 -10.73 8.40 -6.23
N PHE A 25 -10.05 9.52 -6.28
CA PHE A 25 -10.14 10.60 -5.30
C PHE A 25 -11.42 11.45 -5.53
N ASP A 26 -12.54 10.78 -5.77
CA ASP A 26 -13.84 11.35 -6.11
C ASP A 26 -14.83 11.29 -4.93
N LYS A 27 -16.10 11.57 -5.23
CA LYS A 27 -17.19 11.54 -4.25
C LYS A 27 -17.27 10.22 -3.47
N CYS A 28 -16.92 9.07 -4.07
CA CYS A 28 -17.00 7.78 -3.39
C CYS A 28 -16.01 7.67 -2.22
N ALA A 29 -14.85 8.36 -2.30
CA ALA A 29 -13.91 8.43 -1.19
C ALA A 29 -14.47 9.27 -0.03
N TYR A 30 -15.15 10.36 -0.32
CA TYR A 30 -15.84 11.17 0.71
C TYR A 30 -17.01 10.41 1.34
N ASP A 31 -17.83 9.72 0.54
CA ASP A 31 -18.94 8.90 1.01
C ASP A 31 -18.44 7.77 1.94
N PHE A 32 -17.27 7.18 1.66
CA PHE A 32 -16.68 6.18 2.53
C PHE A 32 -16.19 6.79 3.86
N VAL A 33 -15.63 7.98 3.86
CA VAL A 33 -15.28 8.70 5.10
C VAL A 33 -16.53 8.97 5.94
N ASP A 34 -17.63 9.39 5.31
CA ASP A 34 -18.91 9.62 6.02
C ASP A 34 -19.48 8.33 6.61
N PHE A 35 -19.37 7.20 5.88
CA PHE A 35 -19.71 5.87 6.38
C PHE A 35 -18.88 5.49 7.61
N LEU A 36 -17.55 5.70 7.57
CA LEU A 36 -16.67 5.39 8.70
C LEU A 36 -17.04 6.21 9.94
N GLN A 37 -17.32 7.52 9.75
CA GLN A 37 -17.76 8.39 10.83
C GLN A 37 -19.08 7.89 11.42
N ALA A 38 -20.09 7.57 10.59
CA ALA A 38 -21.38 7.04 11.02
C ALA A 38 -21.24 5.70 11.77
N ALA A 39 -20.26 4.88 11.38
CA ALA A 39 -19.95 3.60 12.03
C ALA A 39 -19.03 3.73 13.27
N GLY A 40 -18.72 4.95 13.71
CA GLY A 40 -17.88 5.18 14.90
C GLY A 40 -16.42 4.77 14.75
N GLN A 41 -15.91 4.69 13.50
CA GLN A 41 -14.54 4.29 13.24
C GLN A 41 -13.57 5.48 13.41
N THR A 42 -12.31 5.15 13.72
CA THR A 42 -11.22 6.13 13.87
C THR A 42 -10.22 6.03 12.72
N TYR A 43 -10.11 4.86 12.09
CA TYR A 43 -9.09 4.61 11.07
C TYR A 43 -9.69 4.19 9.73
N TRP A 44 -9.12 4.72 8.66
CA TRP A 44 -9.21 4.18 7.32
C TRP A 44 -7.83 3.64 6.91
N GLN A 45 -7.67 2.33 6.80
CA GLN A 45 -6.44 1.75 6.30
C GLN A 45 -6.54 1.52 4.80
N ILE A 46 -5.47 1.91 4.10
CA ILE A 46 -5.32 1.75 2.64
C ILE A 46 -3.98 1.10 2.32
N LEU A 47 -3.89 0.52 1.13
CA LEU A 47 -2.65 -0.03 0.58
C LEU A 47 -1.81 1.10 -0.03
N PRO A 48 -0.55 0.84 -0.51
CA PRO A 48 0.28 1.88 -1.09
C PRO A 48 -0.43 2.60 -2.25
N LEU A 49 -0.35 3.94 -2.25
CA LEU A 49 -0.96 4.78 -3.30
C LEU A 49 -0.02 5.01 -4.50
N CYS A 50 1.10 4.32 -4.55
CA CYS A 50 2.14 4.52 -5.57
C CYS A 50 1.70 4.04 -6.96
N PRO A 51 2.31 4.56 -8.05
CA PRO A 51 2.06 4.08 -9.40
C PRO A 51 2.39 2.59 -9.53
N THR A 52 1.53 1.82 -10.18
CA THR A 52 1.73 0.39 -10.39
C THR A 52 2.53 0.11 -11.66
N THR A 53 3.11 -1.09 -11.73
CA THR A 53 3.81 -1.62 -12.91
C THR A 53 3.07 -2.84 -13.48
N ILE A 54 3.73 -3.60 -14.34
CA ILE A 54 3.21 -4.89 -14.84
C ILE A 54 2.86 -5.79 -13.66
N GLY A 55 1.61 -6.30 -13.64
CA GLY A 55 1.05 -7.09 -12.55
C GLY A 55 0.21 -6.30 -11.56
N ASP A 56 0.08 -4.98 -11.76
CA ASP A 56 -0.86 -4.06 -11.05
C ASP A 56 -0.68 -3.98 -9.53
N SER A 57 0.39 -4.58 -9.01
CA SER A 57 0.68 -4.59 -7.57
C SER A 57 1.10 -3.21 -7.07
N PRO A 58 0.43 -2.65 -6.05
CA PRO A 58 0.87 -1.39 -5.43
C PRO A 58 2.19 -1.53 -4.66
N TYR A 59 2.67 -2.78 -4.44
CA TYR A 59 3.95 -3.08 -3.80
C TYR A 59 5.12 -3.14 -4.80
N GLN A 60 4.82 -3.10 -6.12
CA GLN A 60 5.81 -3.01 -7.20
C GLN A 60 5.60 -1.69 -7.94
N SER A 61 6.30 -0.65 -7.52
CA SER A 61 6.07 0.71 -8.02
C SER A 61 7.30 1.30 -8.70
N ILE A 62 7.07 2.11 -9.72
CA ILE A 62 8.12 2.92 -10.37
C ILE A 62 8.60 4.09 -9.50
N SER A 63 7.88 4.43 -8.43
CA SER A 63 8.32 5.40 -7.42
C SER A 63 7.59 5.21 -6.11
N THR A 64 8.32 5.20 -5.01
CA THR A 64 7.76 5.17 -3.65
C THR A 64 7.30 6.54 -3.14
N PHE A 65 7.52 7.61 -3.90
CA PHE A 65 7.18 8.99 -3.55
C PHE A 65 5.94 9.52 -4.29
N ALA A 66 5.69 9.01 -5.49
CA ALA A 66 4.62 9.44 -6.37
C ALA A 66 3.28 8.75 -6.04
N LEU A 67 2.18 9.36 -6.49
CA LEU A 67 0.84 8.79 -6.43
C LEU A 67 0.42 8.25 -7.80
N ASN A 68 -0.44 7.21 -7.79
CA ASN A 68 -0.91 6.54 -8.99
C ASN A 68 -1.92 7.41 -9.76
N GLU A 69 -1.65 7.65 -11.02
CA GLU A 69 -2.47 8.46 -11.94
C GLU A 69 -3.88 7.92 -12.16
N TYR A 70 -4.08 6.63 -11.88
CA TYR A 70 -5.41 6.04 -12.00
C TYR A 70 -6.40 6.58 -10.96
N PHE A 71 -5.92 7.15 -9.85
CA PHE A 71 -6.75 7.69 -8.79
C PHE A 71 -7.23 9.13 -9.03
N ILE A 72 -6.82 9.79 -10.12
CA ILE A 72 -7.29 11.15 -10.45
C ILE A 72 -8.81 11.14 -10.68
N ASP A 73 -9.54 12.03 -10.01
CA ASP A 73 -10.94 12.34 -10.33
C ASP A 73 -11.01 13.12 -11.65
N LEU A 74 -11.51 12.51 -12.71
CA LEU A 74 -11.69 13.14 -14.02
C LEU A 74 -12.77 14.21 -14.00
N ASP A 75 -13.83 14.03 -13.18
CA ASP A 75 -14.88 15.03 -13.03
C ASP A 75 -14.36 16.30 -12.32
N ALA A 76 -13.34 16.17 -11.44
CA ALA A 76 -12.64 17.33 -10.88
C ALA A 76 -11.87 18.11 -11.96
N LEU A 77 -11.24 17.42 -12.91
CA LEU A 77 -10.59 18.07 -14.04
C LEU A 77 -11.60 18.77 -14.97
N CYS A 78 -12.82 18.26 -15.09
CA CYS A 78 -13.91 18.95 -15.79
C CYS A 78 -14.31 20.26 -15.08
N ARG A 79 -14.44 20.22 -13.75
CA ARG A 79 -14.76 21.45 -12.97
C ARG A 79 -13.68 22.52 -13.11
N LEU A 80 -12.45 22.14 -13.43
CA LEU A 80 -11.32 23.03 -13.71
C LEU A 80 -11.20 23.39 -15.20
N GLU A 81 -12.16 23.02 -16.04
CA GLU A 81 -12.19 23.24 -17.49
C GLU A 81 -10.98 22.58 -18.24
N LEU A 82 -10.30 21.63 -17.60
CA LEU A 82 -9.18 20.91 -18.18
C LEU A 82 -9.63 19.68 -19.00
N LEU A 83 -10.82 19.17 -18.74
CA LEU A 83 -11.49 18.11 -19.52
C LEU A 83 -12.92 18.50 -19.82
N LYS A 84 -13.48 17.90 -20.88
CA LYS A 84 -14.91 17.89 -21.17
C LYS A 84 -15.43 16.47 -20.97
N LYS A 85 -16.68 16.30 -20.53
CA LYS A 85 -17.24 14.98 -20.27
C LYS A 85 -17.27 14.09 -21.50
N GLU A 86 -17.61 14.65 -22.64
CA GLU A 86 -17.66 13.95 -23.95
C GLU A 86 -16.32 13.35 -24.36
N GLU A 87 -15.22 13.72 -23.69
CA GLU A 87 -13.89 13.22 -24.00
C GLU A 87 -13.59 11.87 -23.36
N PHE A 88 -14.39 11.42 -22.38
CA PHE A 88 -14.12 10.21 -21.62
C PHE A 88 -15.34 9.47 -21.07
N GLU A 89 -16.58 10.04 -21.13
CA GLU A 89 -17.75 9.39 -20.53
C GLU A 89 -18.21 8.16 -21.32
N ASP A 90 -18.00 8.14 -22.66
CA ASP A 90 -18.35 7.01 -23.53
C ASP A 90 -17.25 5.94 -23.63
N ILE A 91 -16.13 6.11 -22.93
CA ILE A 91 -15.07 5.10 -22.87
C ILE A 91 -15.54 3.93 -22.01
N GLU A 92 -15.40 2.71 -22.50
CA GLU A 92 -15.56 1.50 -21.69
C GLU A 92 -14.41 1.42 -20.68
N TRP A 93 -14.71 1.65 -19.40
CA TRP A 93 -13.73 1.64 -18.31
C TRP A 93 -13.69 0.31 -17.55
N PHE A 94 -14.66 -0.54 -17.71
CA PHE A 94 -14.78 -1.86 -17.07
C PHE A 94 -15.73 -2.76 -17.81
N LYS A 95 -15.47 -4.06 -17.78
CA LYS A 95 -16.38 -5.12 -18.26
C LYS A 95 -17.25 -5.66 -17.13
N ASP A 96 -16.68 -5.70 -15.91
CA ASP A 96 -17.37 -6.08 -14.67
C ASP A 96 -17.27 -4.89 -13.68
N LYS A 97 -18.42 -4.40 -13.20
CA LYS A 97 -18.48 -3.28 -12.25
C LYS A 97 -17.78 -3.57 -10.91
N ASN A 98 -17.65 -4.85 -10.54
CA ASN A 98 -17.02 -5.29 -9.30
C ASN A 98 -15.53 -5.61 -9.45
N LYS A 99 -14.97 -5.39 -10.63
CA LYS A 99 -13.54 -5.63 -10.91
C LYS A 99 -12.90 -4.47 -11.66
N VAL A 100 -11.66 -4.16 -11.32
CA VAL A 100 -10.82 -3.26 -12.12
C VAL A 100 -10.32 -4.02 -13.34
N ASP A 101 -10.50 -3.44 -14.53
CA ASP A 101 -9.88 -3.92 -15.76
C ASP A 101 -8.68 -3.02 -16.10
N TYR A 102 -7.51 -3.36 -15.60
CA TYR A 102 -6.30 -2.58 -15.79
C TYR A 102 -5.90 -2.41 -17.26
N SER A 103 -6.25 -3.36 -18.15
CA SER A 103 -5.94 -3.27 -19.56
C SER A 103 -6.61 -2.06 -20.23
N LEU A 104 -7.82 -1.72 -19.79
CA LEU A 104 -8.56 -0.55 -20.27
C LEU A 104 -7.94 0.77 -19.75
N PHE A 105 -7.29 0.74 -18.57
CA PHE A 105 -6.56 1.89 -18.03
C PHE A 105 -5.28 2.15 -18.79
N TYR A 106 -4.48 1.14 -19.05
CA TYR A 106 -3.26 1.25 -19.85
C TYR A 106 -3.54 1.89 -21.22
N THR A 107 -4.66 1.52 -21.85
CA THR A 107 -5.03 2.05 -23.17
C THR A 107 -5.58 3.47 -23.11
N ASN A 108 -6.41 3.77 -22.13
CA ASN A 108 -7.28 4.95 -22.17
C ASN A 108 -6.85 6.09 -21.25
N ARG A 109 -6.26 5.79 -20.05
CA ARG A 109 -6.07 6.79 -19.00
C ARG A 109 -5.15 7.92 -19.44
N HIS A 110 -3.97 7.59 -19.93
CA HIS A 110 -3.03 8.60 -20.42
C HIS A 110 -3.59 9.41 -21.59
N ARG A 111 -4.32 8.77 -22.53
CA ARG A 111 -4.95 9.46 -23.65
C ARG A 111 -5.90 10.56 -23.19
N VAL A 112 -6.70 10.32 -22.14
CA VAL A 112 -7.60 11.30 -21.54
C VAL A 112 -6.80 12.39 -20.81
N LEU A 113 -5.81 12.01 -20.00
CA LEU A 113 -5.00 12.96 -19.23
C LEU A 113 -4.14 13.86 -20.12
N TYR A 114 -3.70 13.41 -21.29
CA TYR A 114 -3.01 14.26 -22.29
C TYR A 114 -3.90 15.40 -22.81
N LYS A 115 -5.22 15.17 -22.96
CA LYS A 115 -6.14 16.27 -23.34
C LYS A 115 -6.23 17.32 -22.22
N ALA A 116 -6.21 16.90 -20.95
CA ALA A 116 -6.13 17.83 -19.83
C ALA A 116 -4.81 18.59 -19.84
N PHE A 117 -3.70 17.92 -20.13
CA PHE A 117 -2.38 18.53 -20.21
C PHE A 117 -2.30 19.61 -21.30
N ASP A 118 -2.88 19.39 -22.48
CA ASP A 118 -2.90 20.37 -23.57
C ASP A 118 -3.58 21.68 -23.19
N ARG A 119 -4.55 21.64 -22.27
CA ARG A 119 -5.18 22.84 -21.72
C ARG A 119 -4.38 23.42 -20.57
N PHE A 120 -3.89 22.58 -19.66
CA PHE A 120 -3.10 22.98 -18.50
C PHE A 120 -1.83 23.77 -18.91
N ARG A 121 -1.06 23.28 -19.89
CA ARG A 121 0.20 23.95 -20.31
C ARG A 121 0.00 25.37 -20.89
N ARG A 122 -1.23 25.73 -21.29
CA ARG A 122 -1.56 27.09 -21.79
C ARG A 122 -1.81 28.07 -20.66
N ASN A 123 -2.22 27.59 -19.49
CA ASN A 123 -2.49 28.41 -18.32
C ASN A 123 -2.13 27.64 -17.05
N ILE A 124 -0.84 27.66 -16.69
CA ILE A 124 -0.31 26.95 -15.52
C ILE A 124 -0.68 27.73 -14.25
N PRO A 125 -1.34 27.10 -13.26
CA PRO A 125 -1.70 27.76 -12.01
C PRO A 125 -0.49 28.23 -11.22
N ASN A 126 -0.62 29.35 -10.51
CA ASN A 126 0.49 29.94 -9.75
C ASN A 126 1.03 29.00 -8.65
N ASP A 127 0.16 28.25 -8.00
CA ASP A 127 0.50 27.29 -6.93
C ASP A 127 1.18 26.01 -7.46
N PHE A 128 1.12 25.71 -8.76
CA PHE A 128 1.87 24.61 -9.37
C PHE A 128 3.39 24.75 -9.16
N ASN A 129 3.93 25.96 -9.32
CA ASN A 129 5.35 26.22 -9.09
C ASN A 129 5.74 26.02 -7.62
N LEU A 130 4.86 26.38 -6.69
CA LEU A 130 5.05 26.12 -5.27
C LEU A 130 5.08 24.61 -4.99
N PHE A 131 4.10 23.86 -5.54
CA PHE A 131 4.07 22.40 -5.45
C PHE A 131 5.38 21.75 -5.96
N CYS A 132 5.86 22.18 -7.13
CA CYS A 132 7.12 21.67 -7.68
C CYS A 132 8.31 21.96 -6.77
N LYS A 133 8.37 23.15 -6.15
CA LYS A 133 9.41 23.55 -5.22
C LYS A 133 9.38 22.75 -3.91
N GLU A 134 8.20 22.53 -3.35
CA GLU A 134 8.00 21.77 -2.12
C GLU A 134 8.29 20.26 -2.27
N ASN A 135 8.28 19.75 -3.50
CA ASN A 135 8.53 18.35 -3.84
C ASN A 135 9.83 18.15 -4.66
N LEU A 136 10.74 19.12 -4.63
CA LEU A 136 11.98 19.11 -5.43
C LEU A 136 12.86 17.88 -5.18
N SER A 137 12.83 17.33 -3.98
CA SER A 137 13.65 16.19 -3.56
C SER A 137 13.38 14.89 -4.36
N TRP A 138 12.20 14.75 -4.94
CA TRP A 138 11.83 13.54 -5.68
C TRP A 138 11.14 13.81 -7.02
N LEU A 139 10.34 14.88 -7.13
CA LEU A 139 9.46 15.12 -8.29
C LEU A 139 10.25 15.33 -9.59
N GLY A 140 11.43 15.95 -9.51
CA GLY A 140 12.33 16.15 -10.64
C GLY A 140 12.81 14.83 -11.23
N ASP A 141 13.35 13.97 -10.39
CA ASP A 141 13.88 12.66 -10.81
C ASP A 141 12.74 11.72 -11.26
N TYR A 142 11.62 11.69 -10.56
CA TYR A 142 10.45 10.92 -10.95
C TYR A 142 9.91 11.32 -12.33
N SER A 143 9.67 12.62 -12.53
CA SER A 143 9.10 13.10 -13.79
C SER A 143 10.06 12.93 -14.98
N LEU A 144 11.37 13.11 -14.77
CA LEU A 144 12.39 12.81 -15.78
C LEU A 144 12.45 11.31 -16.09
N PHE A 145 12.49 10.46 -15.07
CA PHE A 145 12.49 9.00 -15.24
C PHE A 145 11.29 8.52 -16.07
N CYS A 146 10.07 8.96 -15.74
CA CYS A 146 8.88 8.59 -16.50
C CYS A 146 8.93 9.10 -17.94
N ALA A 147 9.39 10.33 -18.15
CA ALA A 147 9.49 10.92 -19.48
C ALA A 147 10.54 10.22 -20.37
N VAL A 148 11.67 9.84 -19.80
CA VAL A 148 12.72 9.06 -20.49
C VAL A 148 12.24 7.63 -20.73
N LYS A 149 11.53 7.02 -19.79
CA LYS A 149 10.93 5.69 -19.94
C LYS A 149 9.94 5.66 -21.10
N ASP A 150 9.10 6.69 -21.24
CA ASP A 150 8.22 6.85 -22.39
C ASP A 150 8.99 7.01 -23.70
N TYR A 151 10.10 7.76 -23.69
CA TYR A 151 10.97 7.96 -24.87
C TYR A 151 11.55 6.63 -25.35
N PHE A 152 11.94 5.74 -24.44
CA PHE A 152 12.45 4.39 -24.76
C PHE A 152 11.35 3.31 -24.83
N GLY A 153 10.08 3.68 -25.04
CA GLY A 153 8.99 2.72 -25.26
C GLY A 153 8.68 1.82 -24.06
N ALA A 154 8.79 2.37 -22.86
CA ALA A 154 8.59 1.69 -21.58
C ALA A 154 9.64 0.63 -21.21
N GLU A 155 10.76 0.58 -21.93
CA GLU A 155 11.86 -0.32 -21.57
C GLU A 155 12.43 -0.04 -20.17
N PRO A 156 12.84 -1.07 -19.41
CA PRO A 156 13.52 -0.88 -18.14
C PRO A 156 14.79 -0.03 -18.28
N PHE A 157 15.03 0.87 -17.30
CA PHE A 157 16.12 1.86 -17.41
C PHE A 157 17.50 1.24 -17.57
N TYR A 158 17.75 0.05 -17.11
CA TYR A 158 19.04 -0.65 -17.25
C TYR A 158 19.31 -1.16 -18.67
N TYR A 159 18.37 -0.97 -19.60
CA TYR A 159 18.54 -1.18 -21.05
C TYR A 159 18.64 0.12 -21.84
N TRP A 160 18.49 1.29 -21.21
CA TRP A 160 18.68 2.57 -21.89
C TRP A 160 20.13 2.77 -22.32
N ASN A 161 20.36 3.77 -23.17
CA ASN A 161 21.71 4.18 -23.53
C ASN A 161 22.54 4.50 -22.28
N ASP A 162 23.82 4.15 -22.29
CA ASP A 162 24.70 4.22 -21.13
C ASP A 162 24.71 5.60 -20.48
N ASP A 163 24.81 6.67 -21.26
CA ASP A 163 24.91 8.04 -20.75
C ASP A 163 23.72 8.41 -19.83
N ILE A 164 22.49 8.16 -20.29
CA ILE A 164 21.30 8.47 -19.47
C ILE A 164 21.02 7.38 -18.45
N LYS A 165 21.36 6.11 -18.71
CA LYS A 165 21.28 5.01 -17.75
C LYS A 165 22.12 5.31 -16.51
N TYR A 166 23.34 5.77 -16.70
CA TYR A 166 24.26 6.13 -15.62
C TYR A 166 24.09 7.57 -15.13
N ARG A 167 23.13 8.32 -15.68
CA ARG A 167 22.83 9.72 -15.29
C ARG A 167 24.04 10.65 -15.49
N GLU A 168 24.74 10.52 -16.63
CA GLU A 168 25.78 11.48 -16.99
C GLU A 168 25.16 12.89 -17.09
N ILE A 169 25.86 13.88 -16.55
CA ILE A 169 25.31 15.24 -16.40
C ILE A 169 24.79 15.80 -17.72
N PHE A 170 25.57 15.65 -18.81
CA PHE A 170 25.19 16.16 -20.13
C PHE A 170 23.95 15.44 -20.67
N ALA A 171 23.85 14.11 -20.52
CA ALA A 171 22.70 13.35 -20.97
C ALA A 171 21.44 13.71 -20.17
N VAL A 172 21.56 13.92 -18.85
CA VAL A 172 20.44 14.37 -18.02
C VAL A 172 19.93 15.74 -18.49
N GLU A 173 20.80 16.70 -18.78
CA GLU A 173 20.37 18.03 -19.26
C GLU A 173 19.80 17.93 -20.69
N GLU A 174 20.39 17.15 -21.58
CA GLU A 174 19.85 16.91 -22.91
C GLU A 174 18.44 16.30 -22.86
N PHE A 175 18.22 15.24 -22.06
CA PHE A 175 16.89 14.62 -21.93
C PHE A 175 15.87 15.51 -21.24
N LYS A 176 16.27 16.44 -20.36
CA LYS A 176 15.39 17.47 -19.83
C LYS A 176 14.81 18.36 -20.93
N GLU A 177 15.60 18.71 -21.93
CA GLU A 177 15.13 19.51 -23.07
C GLU A 177 14.29 18.66 -24.06
N ILE A 178 14.78 17.47 -24.43
CA ILE A 178 14.07 16.55 -25.33
C ILE A 178 12.68 16.21 -24.79
N CYS A 179 12.60 15.92 -23.49
CA CYS A 179 11.39 15.40 -22.83
C CYS A 179 10.62 16.47 -22.04
N LYS A 180 10.91 17.77 -22.21
CA LYS A 180 10.36 18.83 -21.33
C LYS A 180 8.84 18.82 -21.20
N ASP A 181 8.12 18.60 -22.30
CA ASP A 181 6.64 18.54 -22.25
C ASP A 181 6.14 17.30 -21.49
N ARG A 182 6.81 16.15 -21.63
CA ARG A 182 6.49 14.95 -20.88
C ARG A 182 6.83 15.08 -19.40
N ILE A 183 7.93 15.72 -19.06
CA ILE A 183 8.29 16.06 -17.67
C ILE A 183 7.23 16.95 -17.06
N LEU A 184 6.77 17.98 -17.79
CA LEU A 184 5.70 18.87 -17.33
C LEU A 184 4.37 18.09 -17.14
N TYR A 185 4.07 17.16 -18.04
CA TYR A 185 2.91 16.29 -17.97
C TYR A 185 2.90 15.45 -16.66
N TYR A 186 3.99 14.77 -16.36
CA TYR A 186 4.08 13.97 -15.12
C TYR A 186 4.04 14.83 -13.85
N LYS A 187 4.63 16.02 -13.88
CA LYS A 187 4.51 17.00 -12.78
C LYS A 187 3.06 17.45 -12.59
N MET A 188 2.35 17.75 -13.67
CA MET A 188 0.92 18.10 -13.63
C MET A 188 0.07 16.99 -13.02
N ILE A 189 0.30 15.72 -13.40
CA ILE A 189 -0.39 14.57 -12.83
C ILE A 189 -0.20 14.52 -11.32
N GLN A 190 1.03 14.62 -10.84
CA GLN A 190 1.30 14.59 -9.40
C GLN A 190 0.69 15.79 -8.68
N TYR A 191 0.71 16.98 -9.29
CA TYR A 191 0.07 18.16 -8.72
C TYR A 191 -1.43 17.95 -8.46
N PHE A 192 -2.18 17.40 -9.42
CA PHE A 192 -3.60 17.14 -9.22
C PHE A 192 -3.85 15.98 -8.25
N LEU A 193 -3.06 14.93 -8.31
CA LEU A 193 -3.15 13.81 -7.35
C LEU A 193 -2.97 14.27 -5.91
N PHE A 194 -1.90 15.03 -5.65
CA PHE A 194 -1.64 15.55 -4.31
C PHE A 194 -2.72 16.53 -3.86
N SER A 195 -3.19 17.40 -4.73
CA SER A 195 -4.27 18.35 -4.43
C SER A 195 -5.56 17.62 -4.04
N GLN A 196 -5.99 16.64 -4.84
CA GLN A 196 -7.21 15.86 -4.59
C GLN A 196 -7.08 14.99 -3.34
N TRP A 197 -5.95 14.31 -3.16
CA TRP A 197 -5.71 13.47 -1.99
C TRP A 197 -5.66 14.27 -0.69
N GLN A 198 -4.98 15.41 -0.67
CA GLN A 198 -4.92 16.27 0.51
C GLN A 198 -6.30 16.80 0.90
N ALA A 199 -7.18 17.05 -0.07
CA ALA A 199 -8.57 17.45 0.21
C ALA A 199 -9.32 16.30 0.92
N ILE A 200 -9.19 15.05 0.46
CA ILE A 200 -9.79 13.86 1.10
C ILE A 200 -9.21 13.66 2.50
N LYS A 201 -7.88 13.66 2.64
CA LYS A 201 -7.23 13.48 3.94
C LYS A 201 -7.69 14.52 4.95
N LYS A 202 -7.74 15.78 4.54
CA LYS A 202 -8.25 16.88 5.39
C LYS A 202 -9.72 16.69 5.77
N TYR A 203 -10.54 16.19 4.83
CA TYR A 203 -11.94 15.87 5.08
C TYR A 203 -12.09 14.75 6.10
N ALA A 204 -11.32 13.66 5.97
CA ALA A 204 -11.28 12.54 6.90
C ALA A 204 -10.82 12.99 8.30
N ASN A 205 -9.70 13.72 8.38
CA ASN A 205 -9.17 14.20 9.66
C ASN A 205 -10.15 15.14 10.39
N LYS A 206 -10.88 16.00 9.68
CA LYS A 206 -11.93 16.84 10.28
C LYS A 206 -13.10 16.05 10.89
N ARG A 207 -13.28 14.79 10.47
CA ARG A 207 -14.28 13.86 10.99
C ARG A 207 -13.74 12.88 12.02
N GLY A 208 -12.50 13.10 12.48
CA GLY A 208 -11.84 12.21 13.43
C GLY A 208 -11.30 10.93 12.81
N ILE A 209 -11.28 10.81 11.47
CA ILE A 209 -10.74 9.65 10.77
C ILE A 209 -9.28 9.90 10.40
N SER A 210 -8.37 9.07 10.89
CA SER A 210 -6.96 9.06 10.51
C SER A 210 -6.69 8.02 9.43
N ILE A 211 -5.83 8.37 8.47
CA ILE A 211 -5.45 7.48 7.37
C ILE A 211 -4.24 6.66 7.78
N ILE A 212 -4.39 5.32 7.78
CA ILE A 212 -3.27 4.39 7.90
C ILE A 212 -2.87 4.00 6.47
N GLY A 213 -1.68 4.41 6.05
CA GLY A 213 -1.08 3.99 4.78
C GLY A 213 -0.17 2.79 4.95
N ASP A 214 0.27 2.26 3.82
CA ASP A 214 1.18 1.12 3.76
C ASP A 214 2.44 1.49 2.97
N MET A 215 3.58 1.00 3.42
CA MET A 215 4.88 1.27 2.82
C MET A 215 5.68 -0.03 2.67
N PRO A 216 5.81 -0.56 1.44
CA PRO A 216 6.69 -1.69 1.18
C PRO A 216 8.12 -1.39 1.60
N ILE A 217 8.82 -2.33 2.25
CA ILE A 217 10.23 -2.11 2.61
C ILE A 217 11.08 -1.88 1.36
N TYR A 218 10.86 -2.66 0.30
CA TYR A 218 11.63 -2.57 -0.94
C TYR A 218 10.96 -1.69 -2.00
N VAL A 219 11.73 -1.39 -3.06
CA VAL A 219 11.27 -0.68 -4.25
C VAL A 219 11.52 -1.55 -5.49
N ALA A 220 10.82 -1.32 -6.59
CA ALA A 220 11.06 -2.05 -7.83
C ALA A 220 12.46 -1.74 -8.39
N ASN A 221 13.12 -2.74 -9.01
CA ASN A 221 14.42 -2.51 -9.62
C ASN A 221 14.33 -1.48 -10.76
N ASP A 222 13.28 -1.56 -11.57
CA ASP A 222 12.98 -0.58 -12.62
C ASP A 222 12.12 0.56 -12.03
N SER A 223 12.76 1.48 -11.33
CA SER A 223 12.12 2.62 -10.66
C SER A 223 12.98 3.87 -10.68
N ALA A 224 12.33 5.02 -10.56
CA ALA A 224 13.00 6.30 -10.36
C ALA A 224 13.86 6.29 -9.09
N ASP A 225 13.41 5.56 -8.06
CA ASP A 225 14.12 5.41 -6.79
C ASP A 225 15.50 4.77 -6.98
N VAL A 226 15.57 3.65 -7.72
CA VAL A 226 16.83 2.95 -7.99
C VAL A 226 17.69 3.74 -8.97
N TRP A 227 17.09 4.27 -10.04
CA TRP A 227 17.82 5.04 -11.04
C TRP A 227 18.47 6.31 -10.48
N ALA A 228 17.76 7.02 -9.60
CA ALA A 228 18.26 8.26 -8.97
C ALA A 228 19.23 8.00 -7.80
N ASN A 229 19.13 6.85 -7.12
CA ASN A 229 19.87 6.56 -5.89
C ASN A 229 20.60 5.20 -5.96
N LYS A 230 21.14 4.87 -7.13
CA LYS A 230 21.79 3.57 -7.43
C LYS A 230 22.80 3.12 -6.37
N GLU A 231 23.47 4.06 -5.71
CA GLU A 231 24.51 3.79 -4.71
C GLU A 231 24.02 3.14 -3.41
N ILE A 232 22.73 3.31 -3.07
CA ILE A 232 22.16 2.71 -1.85
C ILE A 232 21.60 1.31 -2.05
N PHE A 233 21.62 0.78 -3.27
CA PHE A 233 21.16 -0.55 -3.61
C PHE A 233 22.33 -1.46 -4.00
N LYS A 234 22.14 -2.78 -3.85
CA LYS A 234 23.12 -3.77 -4.33
C LYS A 234 22.86 -4.09 -5.79
N LEU A 235 23.52 -3.37 -6.66
CA LEU A 235 23.44 -3.51 -8.11
C LEU A 235 24.76 -4.05 -8.69
N ASN A 236 24.67 -4.66 -9.84
CA ASN A 236 25.84 -5.00 -10.67
C ASN A 236 26.28 -3.82 -11.56
N SER A 237 27.30 -4.01 -12.37
CA SER A 237 27.80 -2.98 -13.28
C SER A 237 26.77 -2.49 -14.29
N GLU A 238 25.76 -3.30 -14.64
CA GLU A 238 24.67 -2.93 -15.55
C GLU A 238 23.46 -2.30 -14.86
N LEU A 239 23.58 -1.95 -13.57
CA LEU A 239 22.53 -1.42 -12.70
C LEU A 239 21.33 -2.37 -12.50
N LYS A 240 21.51 -3.67 -12.76
CA LYS A 240 20.56 -4.71 -12.37
C LYS A 240 20.84 -5.17 -10.97
N ALA A 241 19.80 -5.58 -10.24
CA ALA A 241 19.98 -6.13 -8.92
C ALA A 241 20.98 -7.30 -8.92
N SER A 242 22.00 -7.26 -8.07
CA SER A 242 22.95 -8.36 -7.87
C SER A 242 22.43 -9.41 -6.89
N GLU A 243 21.60 -8.98 -5.95
CA GLU A 243 20.88 -9.78 -4.98
C GLU A 243 19.41 -9.32 -4.94
N LEU A 244 18.47 -10.25 -4.83
CA LEU A 244 17.04 -9.99 -4.80
C LEU A 244 16.49 -10.25 -3.40
N ALA A 245 15.51 -9.44 -3.02
CA ALA A 245 14.74 -9.66 -1.81
C ALA A 245 13.75 -10.82 -1.99
N GLY A 246 13.47 -11.53 -0.91
CA GLY A 246 12.53 -12.63 -0.90
C GLY A 246 12.29 -13.17 0.50
N CYS A 247 11.64 -14.32 0.57
CA CYS A 247 11.37 -15.07 1.78
C CYS A 247 11.73 -16.55 1.56
N PRO A 248 12.30 -17.26 2.55
CA PRO A 248 12.54 -18.70 2.44
C PRO A 248 11.22 -19.46 2.28
N PRO A 249 11.26 -20.76 1.90
CA PRO A 249 10.09 -21.61 1.89
C PRO A 249 9.26 -21.50 3.17
N ASP A 250 7.96 -21.28 3.02
CA ASP A 250 6.99 -21.09 4.09
C ASP A 250 5.68 -21.85 3.79
N CYS A 251 4.65 -21.62 4.61
CA CYS A 251 3.34 -22.25 4.41
C CYS A 251 2.60 -21.75 3.15
N PHE A 252 2.98 -20.61 2.58
CA PHE A 252 2.38 -20.05 1.35
C PHE A 252 3.09 -20.52 0.08
N SER A 253 4.40 -20.82 0.16
CA SER A 253 5.19 -21.20 -1.00
C SER A 253 6.30 -22.20 -0.64
N PRO A 254 6.25 -23.46 -1.16
CA PRO A 254 7.30 -24.45 -0.96
C PRO A 254 8.61 -24.07 -1.67
N ASP A 255 8.59 -23.12 -2.60
CA ASP A 255 9.75 -22.57 -3.31
C ASP A 255 10.29 -21.29 -2.67
N GLY A 256 9.64 -20.82 -1.59
CA GLY A 256 9.82 -19.49 -1.05
C GLY A 256 9.24 -18.42 -1.97
N GLN A 257 9.37 -17.19 -1.56
CA GLN A 257 8.87 -16.03 -2.33
C GLN A 257 10.06 -15.24 -2.88
N LEU A 258 10.12 -15.06 -4.19
CA LEU A 258 11.11 -14.23 -4.87
C LEU A 258 10.42 -12.95 -5.35
N TRP A 259 10.68 -11.82 -4.68
CA TRP A 259 9.95 -10.58 -4.92
C TRP A 259 10.51 -9.74 -6.08
N GLY A 260 11.75 -10.01 -6.50
CA GLY A 260 12.36 -9.31 -7.64
C GLY A 260 12.94 -7.92 -7.31
N ASN A 261 12.78 -7.43 -6.10
CA ASN A 261 13.27 -6.13 -5.65
C ASN A 261 14.77 -6.20 -5.33
N PRO A 262 15.57 -5.14 -5.64
CA PRO A 262 16.94 -5.04 -5.17
C PRO A 262 17.00 -4.87 -3.66
N VAL A 263 18.00 -5.44 -3.01
CA VAL A 263 18.22 -5.24 -1.58
C VAL A 263 19.09 -4.00 -1.33
N TYR A 264 18.93 -3.39 -0.17
CA TYR A 264 19.68 -2.19 0.21
C TYR A 264 21.13 -2.49 0.59
N ASP A 265 22.03 -1.55 0.29
CA ASP A 265 23.35 -1.46 0.93
C ASP A 265 23.25 -0.67 2.24
N TRP A 266 22.92 -1.38 3.32
CA TRP A 266 22.74 -0.78 4.64
C TRP A 266 23.99 -0.07 5.17
N LYS A 267 25.20 -0.44 4.69
CA LYS A 267 26.44 0.25 5.07
C LYS A 267 26.49 1.64 4.43
N LYS A 268 26.10 1.76 3.16
CA LYS A 268 26.05 3.05 2.47
C LYS A 268 24.93 3.93 3.02
N LEU A 269 23.74 3.36 3.26
CA LEU A 269 22.65 4.06 3.92
C LEU A 269 23.07 4.63 5.28
N LYS A 270 23.75 3.85 6.10
CA LYS A 270 24.28 4.31 7.39
C LYS A 270 25.29 5.47 7.23
N LYS A 271 26.17 5.38 6.22
CA LYS A 271 27.14 6.45 5.91
C LYS A 271 26.42 7.77 5.56
N GLN A 272 25.31 7.70 4.85
CA GLN A 272 24.45 8.83 4.50
C GLN A 272 23.45 9.20 5.62
N LYS A 273 23.65 8.68 6.85
CA LYS A 273 22.74 8.91 8.00
C LYS A 273 21.28 8.57 7.67
N TYR A 274 21.06 7.59 6.80
CA TYR A 274 19.75 7.13 6.34
C TYR A 274 18.87 8.22 5.69
N SER A 275 19.48 9.26 5.10
CA SER A 275 18.76 10.44 4.58
C SER A 275 17.65 10.08 3.59
N TRP A 276 17.89 9.13 2.66
CA TRP A 276 16.87 8.67 1.71
C TRP A 276 15.65 8.04 2.41
N TRP A 277 15.88 7.22 3.44
CA TRP A 277 14.81 6.59 4.21
C TRP A 277 14.02 7.61 5.04
N ILE A 278 14.70 8.59 5.61
CA ILE A 278 14.06 9.68 6.36
C ILE A 278 13.18 10.50 5.41
N GLU A 279 13.66 10.81 4.20
CA GLU A 279 12.88 11.53 3.19
C GLU A 279 11.67 10.69 2.72
N ARG A 280 11.84 9.40 2.51
CA ARG A 280 10.75 8.49 2.17
C ARG A 280 9.65 8.47 3.24
N LEU A 281 10.03 8.39 4.51
CA LEU A 281 9.08 8.47 5.63
C LEU A 281 8.43 9.84 5.74
N ASN A 282 9.19 10.93 5.58
CA ASN A 282 8.65 12.29 5.52
C ASN A 282 7.55 12.42 4.46
N GLN A 283 7.81 11.93 3.25
CA GLN A 283 6.83 11.95 2.17
C GLN A 283 5.61 11.08 2.51
N SER A 284 5.82 9.90 3.08
CA SER A 284 4.73 9.03 3.51
C SER A 284 3.84 9.73 4.56
N PHE A 285 4.40 10.49 5.50
CA PHE A 285 3.62 11.23 6.50
C PHE A 285 2.93 12.49 5.95
N LYS A 286 3.36 13.02 4.80
CA LYS A 286 2.54 14.01 4.06
C LYS A 286 1.27 13.36 3.51
N ILE A 287 1.38 12.11 3.03
CA ILE A 287 0.29 11.35 2.42
C ILE A 287 -0.63 10.72 3.48
N TYR A 288 -0.07 10.10 4.51
CA TYR A 288 -0.78 9.33 5.55
C TYR A 288 -0.63 9.99 6.93
N ASP A 289 -1.45 9.61 7.89
CA ASP A 289 -1.31 10.02 9.30
C ASP A 289 -0.49 8.99 10.08
N ILE A 290 -0.62 7.71 9.71
CA ILE A 290 0.09 6.56 10.28
C ILE A 290 0.58 5.72 9.11
N VAL A 291 1.75 5.09 9.25
CA VAL A 291 2.37 4.24 8.22
C VAL A 291 2.57 2.83 8.78
N ARG A 292 1.98 1.83 8.12
CA ARG A 292 2.35 0.44 8.29
C ARG A 292 3.61 0.18 7.46
N ILE A 293 4.69 -0.21 8.12
CA ILE A 293 5.91 -0.64 7.44
C ILE A 293 5.77 -2.14 7.17
N ASP A 294 5.67 -2.47 5.89
CA ASP A 294 5.62 -3.84 5.41
C ASP A 294 6.97 -4.53 5.60
N HIS A 295 6.94 -5.83 5.95
CA HIS A 295 8.11 -6.67 6.18
C HIS A 295 9.13 -6.07 7.17
N PHE A 296 8.67 -5.63 8.35
CA PHE A 296 9.50 -4.99 9.38
C PHE A 296 10.74 -5.82 9.77
N ARG A 297 10.64 -7.16 9.74
CA ARG A 297 11.77 -8.01 10.04
C ARG A 297 13.01 -7.74 9.17
N GLY A 298 12.81 -7.24 7.93
CA GLY A 298 13.89 -6.88 7.01
C GLY A 298 14.85 -5.81 7.53
N PHE A 299 14.42 -5.02 8.53
CA PHE A 299 15.32 -4.07 9.23
C PHE A 299 16.24 -4.77 10.22
N GLU A 300 15.87 -5.90 10.80
CA GLU A 300 16.77 -6.72 11.63
C GLU A 300 17.65 -7.60 10.72
N SER A 301 16.99 -8.46 9.93
CA SER A 301 17.63 -9.29 8.93
C SER A 301 16.68 -9.57 7.77
N TYR A 302 17.21 -9.47 6.57
CA TYR A 302 16.49 -9.71 5.34
C TYR A 302 17.01 -10.96 4.64
N TYR A 303 16.12 -11.65 3.93
CA TYR A 303 16.50 -12.81 3.13
C TYR A 303 16.90 -12.36 1.73
N SER A 304 18.12 -12.70 1.34
CA SER A 304 18.76 -12.28 0.09
C SER A 304 18.98 -13.49 -0.80
N VAL A 305 18.48 -13.43 -2.02
CA VAL A 305 18.61 -14.48 -3.03
C VAL A 305 19.51 -13.96 -4.15
N LYS A 306 20.40 -14.81 -4.68
CA LYS A 306 21.27 -14.44 -5.80
C LYS A 306 20.43 -14.11 -7.04
N ALA A 307 20.74 -13.03 -7.73
CA ALA A 307 20.09 -12.70 -9.02
C ALA A 307 20.23 -13.86 -10.04
N GLY A 308 19.20 -14.08 -10.84
CA GLY A 308 19.12 -15.18 -11.78
C GLY A 308 18.62 -16.52 -11.17
N SER A 309 18.30 -16.54 -9.88
CA SER A 309 17.63 -17.70 -9.26
C SER A 309 16.14 -17.74 -9.66
N ASN A 310 15.63 -18.94 -9.92
CA ASN A 310 14.21 -19.16 -10.26
C ASN A 310 13.32 -19.37 -9.02
N THR A 311 13.92 -19.64 -7.85
CA THR A 311 13.21 -19.86 -6.58
C THR A 311 13.98 -19.21 -5.44
N ALA A 312 13.31 -19.01 -4.32
CA ALA A 312 13.93 -18.52 -3.10
C ALA A 312 14.39 -19.63 -2.13
N ARG A 313 14.47 -20.88 -2.57
CA ARG A 313 14.92 -22.01 -1.71
C ARG A 313 16.35 -21.85 -1.20
N LYS A 314 17.22 -21.18 -1.97
CA LYS A 314 18.63 -20.96 -1.63
C LYS A 314 18.90 -19.48 -1.51
N GLY A 315 18.81 -18.94 -0.32
CA GLY A 315 19.15 -17.56 0.00
C GLY A 315 19.93 -17.47 1.30
N LEU A 316 20.30 -16.27 1.68
CA LEU A 316 21.09 -15.98 2.86
C LEU A 316 20.43 -14.89 3.70
N TRP A 317 20.33 -15.11 4.99
CA TRP A 317 19.96 -14.05 5.94
C TRP A 317 21.11 -13.07 6.11
N ARG A 318 20.81 -11.78 5.93
CA ARG A 318 21.75 -10.68 6.05
C ARG A 318 21.22 -9.63 7.01
N LYS A 319 22.08 -9.01 7.79
CA LYS A 319 21.69 -7.95 8.74
C LYS A 319 21.21 -6.70 8.01
N GLY A 320 20.09 -6.15 8.48
CA GLY A 320 19.51 -4.88 8.07
C GLY A 320 20.09 -3.67 8.80
N GLY A 321 19.34 -2.57 8.82
CA GLY A 321 19.74 -1.31 9.51
C GLY A 321 19.73 -1.41 11.04
N GLY A 322 18.91 -2.30 11.57
CA GLY A 322 18.79 -2.57 13.01
C GLY A 322 18.46 -1.32 13.84
N LYS A 323 18.86 -1.35 15.10
CA LYS A 323 18.65 -0.23 16.05
C LYS A 323 19.20 1.10 15.51
N SER A 324 20.36 1.08 14.82
CA SER A 324 20.98 2.30 14.31
C SER A 324 20.15 3.05 13.28
N PHE A 325 19.28 2.34 12.53
CA PHE A 325 18.31 2.97 11.63
C PHE A 325 17.20 3.70 12.42
N PHE A 326 16.59 3.01 13.38
CA PHE A 326 15.50 3.58 14.18
C PHE A 326 15.95 4.70 15.12
N ASP A 327 17.22 4.70 15.55
CA ASP A 327 17.82 5.80 16.30
C ASP A 327 18.00 7.07 15.48
N ALA A 328 18.21 6.92 14.16
CA ALA A 328 18.37 8.04 13.25
C ALA A 328 17.02 8.69 12.86
N LEU A 329 15.88 8.03 13.11
CA LEU A 329 14.57 8.58 12.77
C LEU A 329 14.18 9.75 13.68
N PRO A 330 13.55 10.80 13.14
CA PRO A 330 12.93 11.87 13.90
C PRO A 330 11.98 11.33 14.98
N LYS A 331 11.98 11.94 16.16
CA LYS A 331 11.16 11.47 17.30
C LYS A 331 9.67 11.47 17.00
N GLU A 332 9.20 12.41 16.22
CA GLU A 332 7.79 12.56 15.79
C GLU A 332 7.28 11.39 14.94
N PHE A 333 8.16 10.57 14.36
CA PHE A 333 7.75 9.37 13.60
C PHE A 333 7.36 8.21 14.49
N LYS A 334 7.94 8.12 15.71
CA LYS A 334 7.84 6.93 16.57
C LYS A 334 6.41 6.52 16.93
N ASN A 335 5.49 7.48 17.05
CA ASN A 335 4.09 7.22 17.40
C ASN A 335 3.17 7.08 16.19
N LYS A 336 3.73 6.99 14.99
CA LYS A 336 2.99 6.97 13.71
C LYS A 336 3.35 5.76 12.85
N ILE A 337 4.03 4.76 13.41
CA ILE A 337 4.48 3.58 12.68
C ILE A 337 3.84 2.34 13.27
N ILE A 338 3.33 1.46 12.41
CA ILE A 338 2.92 0.09 12.69
C ILE A 338 3.95 -0.83 12.04
N ALA A 339 4.43 -1.83 12.75
CA ALA A 339 5.39 -2.79 12.24
C ALA A 339 4.68 -4.09 11.80
N GLU A 340 4.78 -4.43 10.51
CA GLU A 340 4.35 -5.75 10.08
C GLU A 340 5.41 -6.78 10.51
N ASN A 341 5.05 -7.58 11.50
CA ASN A 341 5.86 -8.62 12.11
C ASN A 341 5.22 -10.00 11.94
N LEU A 342 4.73 -10.28 10.73
CA LEU A 342 4.14 -11.58 10.39
C LEU A 342 5.21 -12.53 9.81
N GLY A 343 4.86 -13.82 9.73
CA GLY A 343 5.71 -14.85 9.14
C GLY A 343 6.85 -15.31 10.06
N PHE A 344 8.04 -15.51 9.50
CA PHE A 344 9.16 -16.15 10.19
C PHE A 344 9.83 -15.19 11.19
N LEU A 345 9.46 -15.24 12.43
CA LEU A 345 10.02 -14.37 13.50
C LEU A 345 11.16 -15.06 14.25
N THR A 346 12.15 -14.27 14.66
CA THR A 346 13.24 -14.70 15.53
C THR A 346 13.27 -13.79 16.78
N LYS A 347 13.95 -14.25 17.82
CA LYS A 347 14.10 -13.48 19.06
C LYS A 347 14.66 -12.07 18.82
N GLU A 348 15.59 -11.94 17.87
CA GLU A 348 16.22 -10.66 17.53
C GLU A 348 15.23 -9.70 16.87
N VAL A 349 14.26 -10.20 16.09
CA VAL A 349 13.17 -9.40 15.50
C VAL A 349 12.23 -8.89 16.60
N ASP A 350 11.86 -9.76 17.55
CA ASP A 350 11.05 -9.37 18.71
C ASP A 350 11.77 -8.35 19.61
N GLU A 351 13.09 -8.53 19.82
CA GLU A 351 13.90 -7.56 20.55
C GLU A 351 13.95 -6.19 19.84
N LEU A 352 14.04 -6.19 18.50
CA LEU A 352 14.01 -4.95 17.73
C LEU A 352 12.64 -4.28 17.80
N LEU A 353 11.55 -5.06 17.70
CA LEU A 353 10.17 -4.54 17.83
C LEU A 353 9.95 -3.92 19.20
N LYS A 354 10.35 -4.60 20.27
CA LYS A 354 10.31 -4.07 21.65
C LYS A 354 11.17 -2.80 21.80
N TYR A 355 12.33 -2.78 21.18
CA TYR A 355 13.21 -1.60 21.20
C TYR A 355 12.58 -0.37 20.55
N THR A 356 11.89 -0.55 19.42
CA THR A 356 11.19 0.56 18.73
C THR A 356 9.95 1.03 19.46
N GLY A 357 9.30 0.14 20.20
CA GLY A 357 8.00 0.38 20.83
C GLY A 357 6.83 0.44 19.82
N PHE A 358 7.04 0.08 18.56
CA PHE A 358 5.98 0.06 17.55
C PHE A 358 4.97 -1.05 17.84
N PRO A 359 3.67 -0.83 17.61
CA PRO A 359 2.70 -1.91 17.63
C PRO A 359 2.99 -2.91 16.51
N GLY A 360 3.01 -4.19 16.86
CA GLY A 360 3.05 -5.29 15.92
C GLY A 360 1.65 -5.68 15.45
N MET A 361 1.56 -6.60 14.48
CA MET A 361 0.31 -7.06 13.90
C MET A 361 -0.07 -8.45 14.42
N LYS A 362 -1.39 -8.69 14.54
CA LYS A 362 -1.99 -9.99 14.81
C LYS A 362 -3.12 -10.22 13.81
N VAL A 363 -3.15 -11.42 13.20
CA VAL A 363 -4.16 -11.81 12.21
C VAL A 363 -4.92 -13.01 12.73
N LEU A 364 -6.24 -12.90 12.90
CA LEU A 364 -7.06 -13.96 13.51
C LEU A 364 -7.04 -15.27 12.74
N GLN A 365 -6.99 -15.22 11.41
CA GLN A 365 -6.89 -16.45 10.60
C GLN A 365 -5.67 -17.30 11.00
N PHE A 366 -4.55 -16.67 11.38
CA PHE A 366 -3.35 -17.39 11.85
C PHE A 366 -3.48 -17.90 13.29
N SER A 367 -4.36 -17.31 14.10
CA SER A 367 -4.59 -17.77 15.48
C SER A 367 -5.27 -19.14 15.55
N PHE A 368 -5.91 -19.56 14.47
CA PHE A 368 -6.64 -20.82 14.39
C PHE A 368 -5.92 -21.90 13.56
N ASP A 369 -4.64 -21.67 13.20
CA ASP A 369 -3.82 -22.68 12.53
C ASP A 369 -3.52 -23.82 13.52
N SER A 370 -4.05 -25.01 13.25
CA SER A 370 -3.90 -26.19 14.12
C SER A 370 -2.46 -26.73 14.15
N ARG A 371 -1.57 -26.23 13.30
CA ARG A 371 -0.14 -26.58 13.26
C ARG A 371 0.67 -25.75 14.27
N ASP A 372 0.11 -24.70 14.84
CA ASP A 372 0.76 -23.92 15.89
C ASP A 372 0.55 -24.58 17.26
N ASP A 373 1.48 -25.45 17.63
CA ASP A 373 1.41 -26.30 18.85
C ASP A 373 1.47 -25.53 20.18
N ASN A 374 1.69 -24.22 20.18
CA ASN A 374 2.00 -23.49 21.42
C ASN A 374 0.90 -22.56 21.93
N GLY A 375 -0.24 -22.38 21.25
CA GLY A 375 -1.35 -21.56 21.69
C GLY A 375 -1.03 -20.07 21.96
N LYS A 376 0.18 -19.63 21.58
CA LYS A 376 0.70 -18.27 21.85
C LYS A 376 0.07 -17.17 21.00
N SER A 377 -0.76 -17.53 20.04
CA SER A 377 -1.38 -16.60 19.11
C SER A 377 -2.88 -16.47 19.27
N LEU A 378 -3.46 -16.98 20.37
CA LEU A 378 -4.89 -16.87 20.62
C LEU A 378 -5.31 -15.42 20.93
N PRO A 379 -6.51 -15.00 20.52
CA PRO A 379 -6.98 -13.62 20.71
C PRO A 379 -6.97 -13.12 22.15
N ASP A 380 -7.15 -14.01 23.12
CA ASP A 380 -7.16 -13.70 24.57
C ASP A 380 -5.77 -13.28 25.07
N ASP A 381 -4.69 -13.73 24.41
CA ASP A 381 -3.31 -13.46 24.77
C ASP A 381 -2.72 -12.23 24.07
N PHE A 382 -3.49 -11.53 23.24
CA PHE A 382 -2.98 -10.37 22.51
C PHE A 382 -2.64 -9.22 23.46
N GLU A 383 -1.44 -8.66 23.25
CA GLU A 383 -0.97 -7.50 24.00
C GLU A 383 -1.66 -6.22 23.53
N LYS A 384 -1.77 -5.23 24.44
CA LYS A 384 -2.36 -3.92 24.11
C LYS A 384 -1.64 -3.23 22.94
N ASN A 385 -0.31 -3.31 22.91
CA ASN A 385 0.50 -2.69 21.84
C ASN A 385 0.51 -3.52 20.55
N ASN A 386 -0.68 -3.92 20.08
CA ASN A 386 -0.86 -4.63 18.82
C ASN A 386 -1.98 -3.97 17.98
N VAL A 387 -1.91 -4.24 16.68
CA VAL A 387 -2.99 -4.01 15.73
C VAL A 387 -3.53 -5.38 15.33
N VAL A 388 -4.81 -5.64 15.61
CA VAL A 388 -5.46 -6.91 15.28
C VAL A 388 -6.27 -6.77 14.00
N TYR A 389 -6.25 -7.81 13.17
CA TYR A 389 -6.97 -7.95 11.90
C TYR A 389 -7.75 -9.26 11.88
N THR A 390 -8.88 -9.31 11.16
CA THR A 390 -9.50 -10.59 10.78
C THR A 390 -8.65 -11.29 9.72
N GLY A 391 -8.23 -10.55 8.71
CA GLY A 391 -7.29 -10.88 7.65
C GLY A 391 -6.69 -9.60 7.08
N THR A 392 -5.61 -9.69 6.31
CA THR A 392 -5.02 -8.58 5.55
C THR A 392 -5.42 -8.68 4.08
N HIS A 393 -4.88 -7.80 3.24
CA HIS A 393 -5.04 -7.88 1.78
C HIS A 393 -4.43 -9.15 1.14
N ASP A 394 -3.51 -9.83 1.83
CA ASP A 394 -2.85 -11.07 1.38
C ASP A 394 -3.61 -12.34 1.80
N ASN A 395 -4.45 -12.23 2.83
CA ASN A 395 -5.29 -13.32 3.26
C ASN A 395 -6.52 -13.47 2.34
N ASP A 396 -7.13 -14.65 2.36
CA ASP A 396 -8.50 -14.79 1.86
C ASP A 396 -9.46 -14.05 2.81
N THR A 397 -10.66 -13.73 2.33
CA THR A 397 -11.74 -13.27 3.21
C THR A 397 -12.04 -14.35 4.26
N VAL A 398 -12.62 -14.01 5.39
CA VAL A 398 -12.95 -15.01 6.42
C VAL A 398 -13.89 -16.08 5.84
N LEU A 399 -14.89 -15.69 5.04
CA LEU A 399 -15.79 -16.66 4.40
C LEU A 399 -15.05 -17.53 3.38
N GLY A 400 -14.13 -16.96 2.61
CA GLY A 400 -13.24 -17.68 1.69
C GLY A 400 -12.32 -18.65 2.42
N TRP A 401 -11.72 -18.21 3.51
CA TRP A 401 -10.91 -19.04 4.39
C TRP A 401 -11.70 -20.23 4.95
N CYS A 402 -12.96 -20.05 5.35
CA CYS A 402 -13.83 -21.14 5.77
C CYS A 402 -14.02 -22.23 4.70
N ASN A 403 -13.89 -21.87 3.43
CA ASN A 403 -14.07 -22.81 2.31
C ASN A 403 -12.74 -23.46 1.85
N THR A 404 -11.60 -22.80 2.09
CA THR A 404 -10.28 -23.16 1.52
C THR A 404 -9.28 -23.68 2.55
N ALA A 405 -9.40 -23.30 3.83
CA ALA A 405 -8.51 -23.71 4.90
C ALA A 405 -8.71 -25.19 5.30
N ASP A 406 -7.79 -25.73 6.09
CA ASP A 406 -7.95 -27.06 6.68
C ASP A 406 -9.25 -27.10 7.52
N LYS A 407 -10.03 -28.17 7.30
CA LYS A 407 -11.29 -28.37 8.03
C LYS A 407 -11.12 -28.39 9.54
N LYS A 408 -9.95 -28.83 10.06
CA LYS A 408 -9.63 -28.82 11.48
C LYS A 408 -9.49 -27.40 12.02
N ASP A 409 -8.86 -26.53 11.24
CA ASP A 409 -8.65 -25.12 11.61
C ASP A 409 -9.99 -24.37 11.69
N VAL A 410 -10.84 -24.55 10.67
CA VAL A 410 -12.20 -23.99 10.64
C VAL A 410 -13.04 -24.53 11.80
N ALA A 411 -13.01 -25.85 12.04
CA ALA A 411 -13.73 -26.49 13.15
C ALA A 411 -13.19 -26.01 14.52
N TYR A 412 -11.90 -25.74 14.63
CA TYR A 412 -11.31 -25.18 15.84
C TYR A 412 -11.81 -23.74 16.08
N ALA A 413 -11.74 -22.88 15.06
CA ALA A 413 -12.26 -21.51 15.13
C ALA A 413 -13.76 -21.48 15.51
N MET A 414 -14.58 -22.34 14.85
CA MET A 414 -16.01 -22.44 15.16
C MET A 414 -16.27 -22.82 16.63
N ARG A 415 -15.54 -23.80 17.15
CA ARG A 415 -15.69 -24.21 18.57
C ARG A 415 -15.24 -23.11 19.54
N TYR A 416 -14.09 -22.49 19.27
CA TYR A 416 -13.51 -21.46 20.11
C TYR A 416 -14.42 -20.23 20.18
N LEU A 417 -15.01 -19.81 19.06
CA LEU A 417 -15.86 -18.64 18.94
C LEU A 417 -17.35 -18.94 19.17
N GLY A 418 -17.73 -20.22 19.28
CA GLY A 418 -19.13 -20.62 19.44
C GLY A 418 -19.99 -20.36 18.21
N ALA A 419 -19.40 -20.41 17.00
CA ALA A 419 -20.10 -20.15 15.75
C ALA A 419 -20.95 -21.35 15.31
N LYS A 420 -22.16 -21.06 14.78
CA LYS A 420 -23.14 -22.07 14.35
C LYS A 420 -22.91 -22.57 12.93
N ASP A 421 -22.47 -21.68 12.07
CA ASP A 421 -22.14 -21.92 10.67
C ASP A 421 -21.05 -20.94 10.20
N LYS A 422 -20.66 -21.05 8.93
CA LYS A 422 -19.58 -20.22 8.36
C LYS A 422 -19.94 -18.73 8.27
N PHE A 423 -21.21 -18.38 8.12
CA PHE A 423 -21.64 -16.98 8.05
C PHE A 423 -21.63 -16.36 9.45
N ASP A 424 -22.09 -17.09 10.47
CA ASP A 424 -21.98 -16.72 11.88
C ASP A 424 -20.49 -16.62 12.29
N LEU A 425 -19.62 -17.48 11.73
CA LEU A 425 -18.18 -17.41 12.00
C LEU A 425 -17.55 -16.09 11.52
N VAL A 426 -17.97 -15.56 10.36
CA VAL A 426 -17.50 -14.24 9.91
C VAL A 426 -17.85 -13.15 10.92
N ASP A 427 -19.09 -13.11 11.38
CA ASP A 427 -19.53 -12.14 12.38
C ASP A 427 -18.78 -12.34 13.73
N LYS A 428 -18.62 -13.59 14.16
CA LYS A 428 -17.88 -13.92 15.39
C LYS A 428 -16.39 -13.57 15.32
N MET A 429 -15.74 -13.70 14.16
CA MET A 429 -14.36 -13.27 13.98
C MET A 429 -14.23 -11.74 14.02
N ASN A 430 -15.17 -11.00 13.41
CA ASN A 430 -15.23 -9.55 13.53
C ASN A 430 -15.42 -9.12 14.99
N GLU A 431 -16.38 -9.74 15.71
CA GLU A 431 -16.60 -9.49 17.13
C GLU A 431 -15.37 -9.82 17.99
N CYS A 432 -14.71 -10.94 17.74
CA CYS A 432 -13.51 -11.36 18.44
C CYS A 432 -12.36 -10.36 18.26
N ALA A 433 -12.08 -9.94 17.00
CA ALA A 433 -11.09 -8.91 16.74
C ALA A 433 -11.39 -7.62 17.51
N MET A 434 -12.64 -7.17 17.48
CA MET A 434 -13.09 -5.96 18.16
C MET A 434 -12.99 -6.08 19.68
N ASN A 435 -13.24 -7.25 20.26
CA ASN A 435 -13.18 -7.48 21.71
C ASN A 435 -11.78 -7.80 22.22
N SER A 436 -10.79 -8.08 21.36
CA SER A 436 -9.42 -8.38 21.78
C SER A 436 -8.80 -7.26 22.63
N ASN A 437 -7.74 -7.57 23.36
CA ASN A 437 -7.02 -6.59 24.20
C ASN A 437 -6.23 -5.56 23.40
N ALA A 438 -5.98 -5.81 22.10
CA ALA A 438 -5.22 -4.91 21.25
C ALA A 438 -5.81 -3.49 21.20
N ASN A 439 -4.99 -2.47 21.27
CA ASN A 439 -5.43 -1.07 21.19
C ASN A 439 -6.12 -0.78 19.85
N THR A 440 -5.56 -1.25 18.74
CA THR A 440 -6.10 -0.99 17.41
C THR A 440 -6.70 -2.27 16.82
N CYS A 441 -7.89 -2.16 16.24
CA CYS A 441 -8.53 -3.22 15.46
C CYS A 441 -8.87 -2.72 14.08
N ILE A 442 -8.47 -3.46 13.04
CA ILE A 442 -8.78 -3.15 11.64
C ILE A 442 -9.53 -4.33 11.03
N LEU A 443 -10.76 -4.08 10.58
CA LEU A 443 -11.58 -5.07 9.87
C LEU A 443 -11.47 -4.83 8.36
N THR A 444 -11.49 -5.90 7.56
CA THR A 444 -11.55 -5.74 6.12
C THR A 444 -12.97 -5.41 5.68
N MET A 445 -13.15 -4.57 4.67
CA MET A 445 -14.48 -4.27 4.14
C MET A 445 -15.16 -5.53 3.59
N GLN A 446 -14.40 -6.46 3.02
CA GLN A 446 -14.89 -7.73 2.51
C GLN A 446 -15.53 -8.60 3.61
N ASP A 447 -14.90 -8.66 4.79
CA ASP A 447 -15.44 -9.41 5.92
C ASP A 447 -16.68 -8.73 6.53
N LEU A 448 -16.72 -7.41 6.56
CA LEU A 448 -17.92 -6.66 6.96
C LEU A 448 -19.10 -6.90 6.02
N LEU A 449 -18.83 -7.11 4.73
CA LEU A 449 -19.81 -7.45 3.69
C LEU A 449 -20.08 -8.97 3.61
N CYS A 450 -19.38 -9.79 4.38
CA CYS A 450 -19.46 -11.26 4.37
C CYS A 450 -19.26 -11.85 2.96
N LEU A 451 -18.26 -11.37 2.22
CA LEU A 451 -17.92 -11.83 0.87
C LEU A 451 -16.96 -13.01 0.89
N GLY A 452 -17.04 -13.86 -0.13
CA GLY A 452 -16.15 -15.01 -0.33
C GLY A 452 -14.85 -14.68 -1.05
N SER A 453 -14.14 -15.72 -1.49
CA SER A 453 -12.81 -15.60 -2.15
C SER A 453 -12.82 -14.78 -3.44
N GLU A 454 -13.99 -14.56 -4.06
CA GLU A 454 -14.15 -13.67 -5.22
C GLU A 454 -13.80 -12.22 -4.92
N ALA A 455 -13.82 -11.84 -3.64
CA ALA A 455 -13.45 -10.51 -3.16
C ALA A 455 -12.03 -10.41 -2.60
N ARG A 456 -11.24 -11.49 -2.65
CA ARG A 456 -9.85 -11.47 -2.20
C ARG A 456 -9.03 -10.47 -3.02
N MET A 457 -8.21 -9.64 -2.33
CA MET A 457 -7.40 -8.62 -2.98
C MET A 457 -6.14 -9.19 -3.62
N ASN A 458 -5.41 -10.03 -2.89
CA ASN A 458 -4.15 -10.58 -3.34
C ASN A 458 -3.97 -12.04 -2.91
N THR A 459 -3.44 -12.83 -3.83
CA THR A 459 -2.91 -14.17 -3.53
C THR A 459 -1.40 -14.10 -3.74
N PRO A 460 -0.59 -14.12 -2.67
CA PRO A 460 0.86 -14.02 -2.78
C PRO A 460 1.45 -15.03 -3.77
N SER A 461 2.51 -14.66 -4.47
CA SER A 461 3.20 -15.46 -5.49
C SER A 461 2.35 -15.80 -6.73
N THR A 462 1.23 -15.13 -6.97
CA THR A 462 0.43 -15.27 -8.20
C THR A 462 0.34 -13.95 -8.97
N MET A 463 -0.02 -14.03 -10.27
CA MET A 463 -0.24 -12.86 -11.12
C MET A 463 -1.57 -12.98 -11.88
N GLY A 464 -2.12 -11.83 -12.28
CA GLY A 464 -3.24 -11.74 -13.22
C GLY A 464 -4.60 -11.49 -12.59
N GLU A 465 -4.95 -12.06 -11.44
CA GLU A 465 -6.26 -11.88 -10.81
C GLU A 465 -6.23 -11.03 -9.54
N ASN A 466 -5.06 -10.56 -9.11
CA ASN A 466 -4.88 -9.74 -7.92
C ASN A 466 -5.26 -8.26 -8.14
N TRP A 467 -5.56 -7.55 -7.05
CA TRP A 467 -5.79 -6.09 -6.98
C TRP A 467 -7.02 -5.59 -7.73
N LYS A 468 -7.93 -6.50 -8.11
CA LYS A 468 -9.05 -6.18 -9.00
C LYS A 468 -10.37 -5.93 -8.29
N TRP A 469 -10.57 -6.46 -7.07
CA TRP A 469 -11.86 -6.38 -6.41
C TRP A 469 -12.31 -4.94 -6.17
N ARG A 470 -13.61 -4.70 -6.43
CA ARG A 470 -14.29 -3.42 -6.16
C ARG A 470 -15.63 -3.68 -5.47
N MET A 471 -15.92 -2.84 -4.47
CA MET A 471 -17.23 -2.84 -3.83
C MET A 471 -18.32 -2.23 -4.74
N SER A 472 -19.58 -2.53 -4.46
CA SER A 472 -20.73 -1.88 -5.08
C SER A 472 -21.08 -0.55 -4.40
N LYS A 473 -21.73 0.34 -5.14
CA LYS A 473 -22.31 1.58 -4.56
C LYS A 473 -23.30 1.30 -3.45
N ASP A 474 -24.03 0.18 -3.57
CA ASP A 474 -25.13 -0.19 -2.66
C ASP A 474 -24.62 -0.87 -1.38
N ASP A 475 -23.31 -1.10 -1.24
CA ASP A 475 -22.72 -1.77 -0.07
C ASP A 475 -22.62 -0.85 1.16
N LEU A 476 -22.50 0.48 0.98
CA LEU A 476 -22.41 1.45 2.08
C LEU A 476 -23.80 1.81 2.63
N THR A 477 -24.45 0.82 3.25
CA THR A 477 -25.80 1.01 3.81
C THR A 477 -25.76 1.55 5.25
N SER A 478 -26.82 2.28 5.64
CA SER A 478 -27.02 2.68 7.04
C SER A 478 -27.14 1.47 7.98
N SER A 479 -27.66 0.35 7.50
CA SER A 479 -27.75 -0.90 8.26
C SER A 479 -26.36 -1.44 8.61
N LEU A 480 -25.45 -1.47 7.65
CA LEU A 480 -24.05 -1.90 7.86
C LEU A 480 -23.32 -0.94 8.81
N ALA A 481 -23.49 0.38 8.62
CA ALA A 481 -22.90 1.38 9.50
C ALA A 481 -23.38 1.21 10.94
N ASN A 482 -24.68 1.00 11.16
CA ASN A 482 -25.25 0.76 12.49
C ASN A 482 -24.76 -0.55 13.12
N LYS A 483 -24.69 -1.65 12.35
CA LYS A 483 -24.13 -2.93 12.81
C LYS A 483 -22.69 -2.75 13.29
N LEU A 484 -21.86 -2.04 12.52
CA LEU A 484 -20.47 -1.79 12.89
C LEU A 484 -20.37 -0.84 14.10
N LEU A 485 -21.22 0.20 14.17
CA LEU A 485 -21.28 1.10 15.31
C LEU A 485 -21.61 0.36 16.62
N ASP A 486 -22.57 -0.56 16.58
CA ASP A 486 -22.96 -1.35 17.74
C ASP A 486 -21.82 -2.22 18.27
N ILE A 487 -21.09 -2.90 17.37
CA ILE A 487 -19.91 -3.69 17.73
C ILE A 487 -18.82 -2.76 18.30
N THR A 488 -18.61 -1.59 17.68
CA THR A 488 -17.61 -0.60 18.11
C THR A 488 -17.90 -0.09 19.52
N LYS A 489 -19.17 0.25 19.83
CA LYS A 489 -19.59 0.67 21.17
C LYS A 489 -19.42 -0.45 22.20
N LYS A 490 -19.90 -1.66 21.90
CA LYS A 490 -19.82 -2.83 22.81
C LYS A 490 -18.37 -3.18 23.14
N SER A 491 -17.44 -3.03 22.21
CA SER A 491 -16.02 -3.29 22.41
C SER A 491 -15.24 -2.14 23.06
N GLY A 492 -15.90 -1.01 23.37
CA GLY A 492 -15.27 0.18 23.94
C GLY A 492 -14.25 0.86 23.01
N ARG A 493 -14.48 0.79 21.67
CA ARG A 493 -13.60 1.39 20.66
C ARG A 493 -14.16 2.67 20.04
N CYS A 494 -15.33 3.12 20.46
CA CYS A 494 -15.79 4.46 20.16
C CYS A 494 -14.94 5.46 20.92
N VAL A 495 -14.16 6.26 20.22
CA VAL A 495 -13.57 7.46 20.81
C VAL A 495 -14.73 8.42 21.07
N ASN A 496 -14.98 8.72 22.35
CA ASN A 496 -16.02 9.66 22.75
C ASN A 496 -15.77 10.98 22.02
N GLY A 497 -16.68 11.41 21.13
CA GLY A 497 -16.73 12.72 20.53
C GLY A 497 -17.27 13.72 21.52
#